data_409caf57d3fe82cf376ccd83cdc666c0
#
_entry.id   409caf57d3fe82cf376ccd83cdc666c0
#
_cell.length_a   1.000
_cell.length_b   1.000
_cell.length_c   1.000
_cell.angle_alpha   90.00
_cell.angle_beta   90.00
_cell.angle_gamma   90.00
#
_symmetry.space_group_name_H-M   'P 1'
#
loop_
_entity.id
_entity.type
_entity.pdbx_description
1 polymer ?
#
loop_
_entity_poly.entity_id
_entity_poly.type
_entity_poly.pdbx_seq_one_letter_code
_entity_poly.pdbx_strand_id
1 'polypeptide(L)'
;LPKAIAPDKIGQIWSGSAVVDEENQRMVAFFTYSEHETKRQSQGVAFSYDKGRTWEKYSGNPILTDSREDFRDPKVFRYEEKWVMILSGGDCVLLYESKDLIHWNQISSFKGNQESHTGVWECPDLFPMIVETTEERKYIQKMKG
;
A
#
# COMPACT_ATOMS: atom_id res chain seq x y z
N LEU A 1 -17.97 -6.94 16.54
CA LEU A 1 -17.93 -5.71 15.76
C LEU A 1 -18.24 -6.01 14.29
N PRO A 2 -18.96 -5.13 13.59
CA PRO A 2 -19.17 -5.30 12.16
C PRO A 2 -17.85 -5.17 11.39
N LYS A 3 -17.78 -5.79 10.20
CA LYS A 3 -16.64 -5.62 9.30
C LYS A 3 -16.60 -4.18 8.77
N ALA A 4 -15.46 -3.52 8.86
CA ALA A 4 -15.29 -2.16 8.36
C ALA A 4 -15.30 -2.15 6.82
N ILE A 5 -14.52 -3.03 6.19
CA ILE A 5 -14.46 -3.20 4.74
C ILE A 5 -14.69 -4.68 4.45
N ALA A 6 -15.83 -5.03 3.86
CA ALA A 6 -16.18 -6.40 3.53
C ALA A 6 -15.71 -6.79 2.11
N PRO A 7 -15.46 -8.07 1.83
CA PRO A 7 -15.31 -8.57 0.46
C PRO A 7 -16.48 -8.17 -0.45
N ASP A 8 -16.23 -8.10 -1.74
CA ASP A 8 -17.24 -7.82 -2.76
C ASP A 8 -17.07 -8.70 -4.01
N LYS A 9 -17.71 -8.32 -5.13
CA LYS A 9 -17.64 -9.06 -6.39
C LYS A 9 -16.22 -9.17 -6.98
N ILE A 10 -15.30 -8.28 -6.61
CA ILE A 10 -13.90 -8.31 -7.08
C ILE A 10 -13.15 -9.43 -6.36
N GLY A 11 -13.16 -9.43 -5.01
CA GLY A 11 -12.36 -10.38 -4.27
C GLY A 11 -12.46 -10.29 -2.75
N GLN A 12 -11.62 -11.08 -2.11
CA GLN A 12 -11.34 -11.00 -0.68
C GLN A 12 -10.51 -9.75 -0.38
N ILE A 13 -10.65 -9.22 0.82
CA ILE A 13 -9.88 -8.08 1.31
C ILE A 13 -8.74 -8.58 2.18
N TRP A 14 -7.52 -8.22 1.80
CA TRP A 14 -6.29 -8.56 2.52
C TRP A 14 -5.64 -7.30 3.10
N SER A 15 -4.41 -7.43 3.59
CA SER A 15 -3.65 -6.39 4.28
C SER A 15 -3.50 -5.08 3.50
N GLY A 16 -3.26 -4.01 4.25
CA GLY A 16 -3.04 -2.69 3.71
C GLY A 16 -2.77 -1.66 4.80
N SER A 17 -3.05 -0.40 4.52
CA SER A 17 -2.81 0.73 5.43
C SER A 17 -3.91 1.78 5.32
N ALA A 18 -3.90 2.74 6.23
CA ALA A 18 -4.81 3.89 6.15
C ALA A 18 -4.06 5.20 6.43
N VAL A 19 -4.52 6.26 5.79
CA VAL A 19 -4.02 7.62 5.98
C VAL A 19 -5.15 8.60 6.25
N VAL A 20 -4.83 9.75 6.82
CA VAL A 20 -5.74 10.88 6.93
C VAL A 20 -5.44 11.85 5.78
N ASP A 21 -6.44 12.11 4.97
CA ASP A 21 -6.44 13.11 3.91
C ASP A 21 -7.10 14.39 4.47
N GLU A 22 -6.27 15.23 5.09
CA GLU A 22 -6.73 16.44 5.78
C GLU A 22 -7.37 17.45 4.81
N GLU A 23 -6.83 17.54 3.59
CA GLU A 23 -7.33 18.45 2.55
C GLU A 23 -8.79 18.15 2.18
N ASN A 24 -9.16 16.87 2.13
CA ASN A 24 -10.51 16.42 1.80
C ASN A 24 -11.31 15.96 3.05
N GLN A 25 -10.78 16.17 4.24
CA GLN A 25 -11.44 15.85 5.53
C GLN A 25 -11.94 14.40 5.61
N ARG A 26 -11.13 13.45 5.14
CA ARG A 26 -11.48 12.03 5.09
C ARG A 26 -10.33 11.13 5.54
N MET A 27 -10.66 9.93 5.95
CA MET A 27 -9.69 8.83 6.04
C MET A 27 -9.74 8.01 4.75
N VAL A 28 -8.59 7.50 4.35
CA VAL A 28 -8.44 6.69 3.13
C VAL A 28 -7.76 5.39 3.50
N ALA A 29 -8.44 4.26 3.30
CA ALA A 29 -7.91 2.93 3.52
C ALA A 29 -7.52 2.30 2.19
N PHE A 30 -6.30 1.81 2.10
CA PHE A 30 -5.77 1.01 1.01
C PHE A 30 -5.70 -0.44 1.42
N PHE A 31 -6.00 -1.34 0.53
CA PHE A 31 -6.01 -2.78 0.81
C PHE A 31 -5.74 -3.58 -0.45
N THR A 32 -5.32 -4.81 -0.29
CA THR A 32 -5.17 -5.75 -1.39
C THR A 32 -6.46 -6.52 -1.62
N TYR A 33 -6.92 -6.58 -2.86
CA TYR A 33 -7.87 -7.58 -3.32
C TYR A 33 -7.13 -8.87 -3.69
N SER A 34 -7.62 -10.01 -3.20
CA SER A 34 -7.37 -11.32 -3.81
C SER A 34 -8.59 -11.68 -4.65
N GLU A 35 -8.48 -11.53 -5.96
CA GLU A 35 -9.60 -11.69 -6.89
C GLU A 35 -10.19 -13.10 -6.85
N HIS A 36 -11.51 -13.22 -6.92
CA HIS A 36 -12.19 -14.51 -6.76
C HIS A 36 -11.84 -15.51 -7.85
N GLU A 37 -11.84 -15.07 -9.10
CA GLU A 37 -11.66 -15.94 -10.25
C GLU A 37 -10.19 -16.17 -10.60
N THR A 38 -9.43 -15.11 -10.74
CA THR A 38 -8.06 -15.14 -11.24
C THR A 38 -7.02 -15.40 -10.15
N LYS A 39 -7.38 -15.18 -8.87
CA LYS A 39 -6.46 -15.12 -7.72
C LYS A 39 -5.40 -14.03 -7.84
N ARG A 40 -5.47 -13.18 -8.83
CA ARG A 40 -4.60 -12.02 -8.96
C ARG A 40 -4.78 -11.08 -7.79
N GLN A 41 -3.71 -10.38 -7.49
CA GLN A 41 -3.68 -9.37 -6.44
C GLN A 41 -3.71 -7.99 -7.09
N SER A 42 -4.59 -7.14 -6.59
CA SER A 42 -4.75 -5.75 -7.04
C SER A 42 -5.01 -4.85 -5.85
N GLN A 43 -4.81 -3.54 -5.98
CA GLN A 43 -5.01 -2.64 -4.85
C GLN A 43 -6.33 -1.91 -4.96
N GLY A 44 -7.04 -1.87 -3.84
CA GLY A 44 -8.29 -1.15 -3.70
C GLY A 44 -8.19 -0.02 -2.70
N VAL A 45 -9.16 0.88 -2.74
CA VAL A 45 -9.29 2.02 -1.85
C VAL A 45 -10.71 2.19 -1.35
N ALA A 46 -10.84 2.62 -0.10
CA ALA A 46 -12.12 3.02 0.51
C ALA A 46 -11.94 4.31 1.30
N PHE A 47 -13.02 5.07 1.39
CA PHE A 47 -13.08 6.36 2.07
C PHE A 47 -13.98 6.31 3.30
N SER A 48 -13.61 7.07 4.33
CA SER A 48 -14.44 7.32 5.50
C SER A 48 -14.49 8.81 5.79
N TYR A 49 -15.70 9.33 5.97
CA TYR A 49 -15.97 10.73 6.31
C TYR A 49 -16.43 10.90 7.77
N ASP A 50 -16.45 9.82 8.54
CA ASP A 50 -16.93 9.75 9.92
C ASP A 50 -15.89 9.19 10.91
N LYS A 51 -14.62 9.45 10.62
CA LYS A 51 -13.46 9.02 11.43
C LYS A 51 -13.32 7.49 11.53
N GLY A 52 -13.57 6.80 10.42
CA GLY A 52 -13.36 5.35 10.31
C GLY A 52 -14.52 4.49 10.83
N ARG A 53 -15.68 5.10 11.14
CA ARG A 53 -16.84 4.32 11.60
C ARG A 53 -17.52 3.57 10.46
N THR A 54 -17.66 4.24 9.32
CA THR A 54 -18.16 3.62 8.07
C THR A 54 -17.18 3.86 6.93
N TRP A 55 -17.18 2.95 5.97
CA TRP A 55 -16.28 2.98 4.82
C TRP A 55 -17.03 2.74 3.54
N GLU A 56 -16.77 3.58 2.55
CA GLU A 56 -17.30 3.47 1.20
C GLU A 56 -16.15 3.12 0.24
N LYS A 57 -16.28 2.00 -0.46
CA LYS A 57 -15.32 1.60 -1.47
C LYS A 57 -15.42 2.49 -2.71
N TYR A 58 -14.30 2.84 -3.27
CA TYR A 58 -14.26 3.58 -4.53
C TYR A 58 -14.87 2.77 -5.65
N SER A 59 -15.78 3.37 -6.40
CA SER A 59 -16.50 2.70 -7.50
C SER A 59 -15.59 2.30 -8.68
N GLY A 60 -14.44 2.95 -8.82
CA GLY A 60 -13.41 2.65 -9.81
C GLY A 60 -12.36 1.62 -9.37
N ASN A 61 -12.57 0.92 -8.24
CA ASN A 61 -11.66 -0.16 -7.83
C ASN A 61 -11.62 -1.30 -8.86
N PRO A 62 -10.46 -1.98 -9.02
CA PRO A 62 -9.17 -1.71 -8.36
C PRO A 62 -8.47 -0.49 -8.95
N ILE A 63 -7.74 0.27 -8.09
CA ILE A 63 -6.99 1.47 -8.50
C ILE A 63 -5.60 1.17 -9.02
N LEU A 64 -5.07 -0.01 -8.75
CA LEU A 64 -3.75 -0.42 -9.19
C LEU A 64 -3.71 -1.93 -9.41
N THR A 65 -3.23 -2.34 -10.58
CA THR A 65 -3.10 -3.74 -11.00
C THR A 65 -1.70 -4.01 -11.54
N ASP A 66 -1.26 -5.25 -11.44
CA ASP A 66 0.01 -5.72 -12.01
C ASP A 66 -0.12 -7.17 -12.48
N SER A 67 0.80 -7.63 -13.31
CA SER A 67 0.83 -9.02 -13.80
C SER A 67 1.53 -9.99 -12.86
N ARG A 68 2.19 -9.51 -11.78
CA ARG A 68 2.87 -10.34 -10.79
C ARG A 68 1.87 -11.16 -9.97
N GLU A 69 2.29 -12.35 -9.56
CA GLU A 69 1.50 -13.18 -8.63
C GLU A 69 1.41 -12.52 -7.25
N ASP A 70 2.54 -11.99 -6.78
CA ASP A 70 2.67 -11.34 -5.48
C ASP A 70 2.71 -9.82 -5.68
N PHE A 71 1.57 -9.18 -5.49
CA PHE A 71 1.40 -7.72 -5.65
C PHE A 71 0.44 -7.21 -4.56
N ARG A 72 0.97 -7.00 -3.33
CA ARG A 72 0.15 -6.81 -2.13
C ARG A 72 0.75 -5.89 -1.08
N ASP A 73 -0.02 -5.70 -0.01
CA ASP A 73 0.34 -5.02 1.22
C ASP A 73 0.71 -3.54 1.00
N PRO A 74 -0.22 -2.71 0.50
CA PRO A 74 0.05 -1.30 0.26
C PRO A 74 0.24 -0.53 1.57
N LYS A 75 1.42 0.05 1.74
CA LYS A 75 1.70 1.03 2.79
C LYS A 75 1.78 2.41 2.16
N VAL A 76 0.86 3.29 2.56
CA VAL A 76 0.78 4.67 2.05
C VAL A 76 1.15 5.65 3.14
N PHE A 77 1.88 6.71 2.76
CA PHE A 77 2.25 7.81 3.64
C PHE A 77 2.43 9.11 2.86
N ARG A 78 2.35 10.23 3.56
CA ARG A 78 2.64 11.56 2.98
C ARG A 78 4.15 11.79 2.95
N TYR A 79 4.65 12.22 1.80
CA TYR A 79 6.02 12.67 1.64
C TYR A 79 6.03 14.00 0.90
N GLU A 80 6.41 15.07 1.60
CA GLU A 80 6.31 16.43 1.08
C GLU A 80 4.89 16.75 0.59
N GLU A 81 4.74 17.14 -0.66
CA GLU A 81 3.45 17.50 -1.25
C GLU A 81 2.74 16.36 -1.99
N LYS A 82 3.25 15.15 -1.89
CA LYS A 82 2.71 13.97 -2.57
C LYS A 82 2.51 12.79 -1.63
N TRP A 83 1.71 11.85 -2.10
CA TRP A 83 1.54 10.56 -1.45
C TRP A 83 2.50 9.55 -2.06
N VAL A 84 3.06 8.71 -1.22
CA VAL A 84 3.91 7.60 -1.63
C VAL A 84 3.27 6.30 -1.17
N MET A 85 3.22 5.32 -2.06
CA MET A 85 2.81 3.95 -1.75
C MET A 85 3.99 3.03 -1.96
N ILE A 86 4.25 2.18 -0.98
CA ILE A 86 5.20 1.08 -1.09
C ILE A 86 4.42 -0.24 -1.08
N LEU A 87 4.75 -1.12 -2.02
CA LEU A 87 4.09 -2.40 -2.25
C LEU A 87 5.08 -3.54 -2.32
N SER A 88 4.69 -4.70 -1.83
CA SER A 88 5.38 -5.95 -2.14
C SER A 88 5.11 -6.36 -3.58
N GLY A 89 6.15 -6.68 -4.32
CA GLY A 89 6.12 -7.18 -5.69
C GLY A 89 6.77 -8.55 -5.83
N GLY A 90 6.58 -9.43 -4.84
CA GLY A 90 7.21 -10.73 -4.75
C GLY A 90 8.59 -10.63 -4.12
N ASP A 91 9.64 -10.70 -4.92
CA ASP A 91 11.04 -10.58 -4.48
C ASP A 91 11.59 -9.14 -4.53
N CYS A 92 10.73 -8.18 -4.65
CA CYS A 92 11.08 -6.76 -4.72
C CYS A 92 10.05 -5.89 -4.02
N VAL A 93 10.40 -4.65 -3.82
CA VAL A 93 9.49 -3.59 -3.38
C VAL A 93 9.29 -2.62 -4.50
N LEU A 94 8.06 -2.17 -4.67
CA LEU A 94 7.64 -1.22 -5.69
C LEU A 94 7.22 0.08 -5.02
N LEU A 95 7.68 1.21 -5.53
CA LEU A 95 7.32 2.53 -5.04
C LEU A 95 6.51 3.26 -6.09
N TYR A 96 5.41 3.82 -5.65
CA TYR A 96 4.50 4.63 -6.45
C TYR A 96 4.30 6.00 -5.81
N GLU A 97 3.97 6.99 -6.63
CA GLU A 97 3.55 8.31 -6.16
C GLU A 97 2.18 8.69 -6.70
N SER A 98 1.47 9.50 -5.93
CA SER A 98 0.16 10.05 -6.28
C SER A 98 -0.01 11.46 -5.72
N LYS A 99 -0.85 12.26 -6.39
CA LYS A 99 -1.32 13.55 -5.89
C LYS A 99 -2.73 13.50 -5.30
N ASP A 100 -3.51 12.48 -5.65
CA ASP A 100 -4.95 12.40 -5.38
C ASP A 100 -5.39 11.12 -4.66
N LEU A 101 -4.43 10.20 -4.35
CA LEU A 101 -4.67 8.89 -3.71
C LEU A 101 -5.42 7.87 -4.59
N ILE A 102 -5.69 8.19 -5.86
CA ILE A 102 -6.40 7.35 -6.83
C ILE A 102 -5.49 6.96 -7.98
N HIS A 103 -4.81 7.94 -8.57
CA HIS A 103 -3.94 7.73 -9.72
C HIS A 103 -2.50 7.59 -9.25
N TRP A 104 -1.89 6.45 -9.52
CA TRP A 104 -0.58 6.07 -9.04
C TRP A 104 0.39 5.83 -10.19
N ASN A 105 1.59 6.46 -10.10
CA ASN A 105 2.66 6.26 -11.06
C ASN A 105 3.83 5.57 -10.37
N GLN A 106 4.33 4.49 -10.95
CA GLN A 106 5.52 3.84 -10.43
C GLN A 106 6.74 4.73 -10.62
N ILE A 107 7.47 4.98 -9.54
CA ILE A 107 8.66 5.84 -9.55
C ILE A 107 9.96 5.06 -9.34
N SER A 108 9.89 3.92 -8.66
CA SER A 108 11.08 3.12 -8.37
C SER A 108 10.72 1.68 -8.06
N SER A 109 11.72 0.84 -8.03
CA SER A 109 11.68 -0.51 -7.47
C SER A 109 12.98 -0.81 -6.75
N PHE A 110 12.90 -1.59 -5.67
CA PHE A 110 14.07 -2.06 -4.94
C PHE A 110 14.02 -3.57 -4.83
N LYS A 111 15.12 -4.20 -5.23
CA LYS A 111 15.34 -5.63 -5.08
C LYS A 111 16.60 -5.82 -4.24
N GLY A 112 16.51 -6.61 -3.16
CA GLY A 112 17.65 -6.93 -2.32
C GLY A 112 18.76 -7.70 -3.10
N ASN A 113 19.94 -7.80 -2.51
CA ASN A 113 21.01 -8.61 -3.08
C ASN A 113 20.57 -10.06 -3.17
N GLN A 114 20.78 -10.68 -4.32
CA GLN A 114 20.29 -12.04 -4.65
C GLN A 114 20.74 -13.16 -3.69
N GLU A 115 21.76 -12.91 -2.89
CA GLU A 115 22.36 -13.94 -2.00
C GLU A 115 21.62 -14.13 -0.66
N SER A 116 20.72 -13.25 -0.28
CA SER A 116 20.13 -13.23 1.07
C SER A 116 18.62 -13.45 1.16
N HIS A 117 17.88 -13.54 0.06
CA HIS A 117 16.42 -13.57 0.10
C HIS A 117 15.82 -14.66 -0.79
N THR A 118 15.57 -15.81 -0.17
CA THR A 118 14.67 -16.82 -0.73
C THR A 118 13.30 -16.63 -0.14
N GLY A 119 12.33 -16.18 -0.94
CA GLY A 119 10.93 -16.03 -0.50
C GLY A 119 10.25 -14.77 -1.01
N VAL A 120 8.98 -14.68 -0.70
CA VAL A 120 8.12 -13.53 -1.03
C VAL A 120 8.20 -12.51 0.10
N TRP A 121 8.41 -11.26 -0.25
CA TRP A 121 8.42 -10.16 0.71
C TRP A 121 6.98 -9.73 1.01
N GLU A 122 6.71 -9.43 2.28
CA GLU A 122 5.39 -9.05 2.75
C GLU A 122 5.45 -7.82 3.66
N CYS A 123 4.35 -7.10 3.75
CA CYS A 123 4.14 -5.98 4.68
C CYS A 123 5.30 -4.96 4.66
N PRO A 124 5.66 -4.39 3.50
CA PRO A 124 6.74 -3.40 3.43
C PRO A 124 6.38 -2.15 4.22
N ASP A 125 7.38 -1.56 4.88
CA ASP A 125 7.24 -0.26 5.53
C ASP A 125 8.46 0.60 5.24
N LEU A 126 8.26 1.92 5.20
CA LEU A 126 9.31 2.89 4.96
C LEU A 126 9.13 4.08 5.91
N PHE A 127 10.13 4.35 6.71
CA PHE A 127 10.08 5.41 7.70
C PHE A 127 11.46 6.05 7.91
N PRO A 128 11.50 7.34 8.30
CA PRO A 128 12.76 8.02 8.56
C PRO A 128 13.35 7.56 9.90
N MET A 129 14.66 7.35 9.93
CA MET A 129 15.42 7.14 11.17
C MET A 129 16.60 8.10 11.24
N ILE A 130 16.95 8.50 12.47
CA ILE A 130 18.19 9.25 12.73
C ILE A 130 19.30 8.23 12.86
N VAL A 131 20.38 8.42 12.11
CA VAL A 131 21.60 7.62 12.25
C VAL A 131 22.47 8.29 13.29
N GLU A 132 22.69 7.64 14.43
CA GLU A 132 23.37 8.21 15.62
C GLU A 132 24.75 8.80 15.34
N THR A 133 25.46 8.33 14.31
CA THR A 133 26.84 8.75 14.02
C THR A 133 26.96 9.95 13.07
N THR A 134 25.88 10.39 12.42
CA THR A 134 25.96 11.36 11.30
C THR A 134 24.98 12.53 11.40
N GLU A 135 24.06 12.54 12.36
CA GLU A 135 22.91 13.46 12.43
C GLU A 135 22.04 13.48 11.12
N GLU A 136 22.35 12.62 10.16
CA GLU A 136 21.60 12.50 8.93
C GLU A 136 20.36 11.62 9.11
N ARG A 137 19.20 12.09 8.62
CA ARG A 137 18.01 11.24 8.51
C ARG A 137 18.14 10.33 7.28
N LYS A 138 18.09 9.02 7.51
CA LYS A 138 18.02 8.03 6.43
C LYS A 138 16.69 7.31 6.52
N TYR A 139 16.09 7.04 5.36
CA TYR A 139 14.89 6.20 5.28
C TYR A 139 15.31 4.72 5.36
N ILE A 140 14.69 4.00 6.27
CA ILE A 140 14.89 2.57 6.44
C ILE A 140 13.65 1.85 5.95
N GLN A 141 13.87 0.93 5.03
CA GLN A 141 12.87 0.00 4.57
C GLN A 141 12.85 -1.22 5.50
N LYS A 142 11.69 -1.51 6.06
CA LYS A 142 11.46 -2.72 6.86
C LYS A 142 10.55 -3.67 6.07
N MET A 143 10.94 -4.92 6.04
CA MET A 143 10.16 -5.99 5.44
C MET A 143 10.21 -7.21 6.36
N LYS A 144 9.13 -7.99 6.32
CA LYS A 144 9.07 -9.30 6.93
C LYS A 144 9.32 -10.33 5.81
N GLY A 145 10.40 -11.07 5.92
CA GLY A 145 10.71 -12.23 5.08
C GLY A 145 10.48 -13.51 5.85
#